data_ed781b20a36e55a01318080f4ae79a1f
#
_entry.id   ed781b20a36e55a01318080f4ae79a1f
#
_cell.length_a   1.000
_cell.length_b   1.000
_cell.length_c   1.000
_cell.angle_alpha   90.00
_cell.angle_beta   90.00
_cell.angle_gamma   90.00
#
_symmetry.space_group_name_H-M   'P 1'
#
loop_
_entity.id
_entity.type
_entity.pdbx_description
1 polymer ?
#
loop_
_entity_poly.entity_id
_entity_poly.type
_entity_poly.pdbx_seq_one_letter_code
_entity_poly.pdbx_strand_id
1 'polypeptide(L)'
;MIEAKNLTMCYGSTRAVDDVSFKISERQIVGFLGPNGAGKTTLMRVLTTFIHPTKGTALVAGHDVIEKPLEVRRLLGYLPETPPLYTDMRVDDYIDFTARARGLRGVRLKDRKDWVVQACGIAPVWKHGVHEISLGFRRRVGLAQAIVHDPSVIILDEPTSGLDPLQIIGVRELIKNLSQTKTILFSTHILQEAAAISDQLFILNSGRVAARGTVAELQGKEPSLEAAFLAIFRRAA
;
A
#
# COMPACT_ATOMS: atom_id res chain seq x y z
N MET A 1 3.11 10.16 -10.89
CA MET A 1 3.38 10.25 -9.44
C MET A 1 4.33 9.16 -8.94
N ILE A 2 4.19 7.91 -9.39
CA ILE A 2 5.15 6.81 -9.17
C ILE A 2 5.62 6.31 -10.52
N GLU A 3 6.93 6.12 -10.70
CA GLU A 3 7.52 5.58 -11.92
C GLU A 3 8.59 4.56 -11.56
N ALA A 4 8.50 3.34 -12.08
CA ALA A 4 9.52 2.30 -11.96
C ALA A 4 10.20 2.11 -13.32
N LYS A 5 11.55 1.96 -13.31
CA LYS A 5 12.39 1.81 -14.50
C LYS A 5 13.28 0.59 -14.36
N ASN A 6 12.96 -0.46 -15.10
CA ASN A 6 13.70 -1.72 -15.20
C ASN A 6 14.09 -2.29 -13.82
N LEU A 7 13.14 -2.22 -12.86
CA LEU A 7 13.36 -2.68 -11.49
C LEU A 7 13.60 -4.18 -11.46
N THR A 8 14.73 -4.58 -10.88
CA THR A 8 15.05 -5.98 -10.58
C THR A 8 15.51 -6.08 -9.14
N MET A 9 14.98 -7.07 -8.41
CA MET A 9 15.40 -7.37 -7.05
C MET A 9 15.65 -8.86 -6.88
N CYS A 10 16.87 -9.22 -6.47
CA CYS A 10 17.30 -10.58 -6.24
C CYS A 10 17.61 -10.81 -4.75
N TYR A 11 17.20 -11.95 -4.23
CA TYR A 11 17.61 -12.48 -2.93
C TYR A 11 18.40 -13.76 -3.17
N GLY A 12 19.72 -13.65 -3.14
CA GLY A 12 20.60 -14.76 -3.57
C GLY A 12 20.33 -15.13 -5.04
N SER A 13 19.96 -16.38 -5.30
CA SER A 13 19.60 -16.88 -6.64
C SER A 13 18.15 -16.56 -7.04
N THR A 14 17.30 -16.17 -6.10
CA THR A 14 15.86 -15.92 -6.37
C THR A 14 15.63 -14.50 -6.86
N ARG A 15 15.10 -14.37 -8.08
CA ARG A 15 14.69 -13.08 -8.65
C ARG A 15 13.25 -12.79 -8.26
N ALA A 16 13.06 -11.99 -7.19
CA ALA A 16 11.74 -11.66 -6.64
C ALA A 16 11.00 -10.57 -7.45
N VAL A 17 11.74 -9.68 -8.11
CA VAL A 17 11.25 -8.69 -9.09
C VAL A 17 12.16 -8.74 -10.30
N ASP A 18 11.61 -8.83 -11.50
CA ASP A 18 12.34 -9.07 -12.73
C ASP A 18 11.93 -8.09 -13.82
N ASP A 19 12.77 -7.08 -14.05
CA ASP A 19 12.66 -6.08 -15.12
C ASP A 19 11.29 -5.37 -15.16
N VAL A 20 10.80 -4.95 -14.00
CA VAL A 20 9.49 -4.31 -13.86
C VAL A 20 9.59 -2.83 -14.17
N SER A 21 8.79 -2.36 -15.14
CA SER A 21 8.65 -0.96 -15.51
C SER A 21 7.18 -0.55 -15.59
N PHE A 22 6.82 0.55 -14.92
CA PHE A 22 5.47 1.11 -14.95
C PHE A 22 5.45 2.58 -14.56
N LYS A 23 4.31 3.22 -14.84
CA LYS A 23 4.03 4.59 -14.40
C LYS A 23 2.61 4.68 -13.86
N ILE A 24 2.46 5.37 -12.72
CA ILE A 24 1.19 5.66 -12.06
C ILE A 24 1.03 7.17 -12.01
N SER A 25 -0.10 7.68 -12.48
CA SER A 25 -0.45 9.08 -12.47
C SER A 25 -0.88 9.55 -11.07
N GLU A 26 -1.05 10.86 -10.91
CA GLU A 26 -1.58 11.42 -9.67
C GLU A 26 -3.05 11.07 -9.47
N ARG A 27 -3.45 10.94 -8.19
CA ARG A 27 -4.84 10.72 -7.79
C ARG A 27 -5.47 9.48 -8.43
N GLN A 28 -4.69 8.42 -8.54
CA GLN A 28 -5.14 7.10 -9.00
C GLN A 28 -5.03 6.09 -7.87
N ILE A 29 -5.96 5.13 -7.86
CA ILE A 29 -5.87 3.92 -7.07
C ILE A 29 -5.38 2.80 -8.00
N VAL A 30 -4.20 2.27 -7.71
CA VAL A 30 -3.61 1.15 -8.46
C VAL A 30 -3.49 -0.07 -7.57
N GLY A 31 -4.06 -1.18 -8.03
CA GLY A 31 -3.97 -2.47 -7.36
C GLY A 31 -2.88 -3.35 -7.96
N PHE A 32 -1.97 -3.87 -7.13
CA PHE A 32 -1.07 -4.97 -7.48
C PHE A 32 -1.69 -6.29 -7.06
N LEU A 33 -2.13 -7.07 -8.03
CA LEU A 33 -2.80 -8.34 -7.84
C LEU A 33 -1.86 -9.49 -8.24
N GLY A 34 -1.83 -10.55 -7.45
CA GLY A 34 -1.06 -11.74 -7.76
C GLY A 34 -0.97 -12.71 -6.59
N PRO A 35 -0.57 -13.96 -6.82
CA PRO A 35 -0.43 -14.95 -5.76
C PRO A 35 0.67 -14.58 -4.76
N ASN A 36 0.74 -15.31 -3.67
CA ASN A 36 1.86 -15.20 -2.74
C ASN A 36 3.17 -15.56 -3.46
N GLY A 37 4.22 -14.79 -3.18
CA GLY A 37 5.51 -14.95 -3.88
C GLY A 37 5.60 -14.28 -5.26
N ALA A 38 4.53 -13.64 -5.77
CA ALA A 38 4.58 -12.93 -7.06
C ALA A 38 5.48 -11.69 -7.10
N GLY A 39 6.05 -11.27 -5.97
CA GLY A 39 6.95 -10.11 -5.88
C GLY A 39 6.28 -8.81 -5.40
N LYS A 40 4.99 -8.80 -5.07
CA LYS A 40 4.22 -7.62 -4.65
C LYS A 40 4.89 -6.87 -3.49
N THR A 41 5.07 -7.53 -2.35
CA THR A 41 5.70 -6.94 -1.15
C THR A 41 7.14 -6.49 -1.42
N THR A 42 7.91 -7.25 -2.20
CA THR A 42 9.28 -6.85 -2.58
C THR A 42 9.28 -5.56 -3.37
N LEU A 43 8.39 -5.44 -4.36
CA LEU A 43 8.26 -4.22 -5.16
C LEU A 43 7.85 -3.02 -4.29
N MET A 44 6.89 -3.21 -3.38
CA MET A 44 6.51 -2.16 -2.42
C MET A 44 7.65 -1.75 -1.50
N ARG A 45 8.46 -2.70 -1.01
CA ARG A 45 9.64 -2.38 -0.20
C ARG A 45 10.70 -1.57 -0.94
N VAL A 46 10.87 -1.78 -2.25
CA VAL A 46 11.74 -0.93 -3.08
C VAL A 46 11.16 0.48 -3.20
N LEU A 47 9.88 0.61 -3.56
CA LEU A 47 9.21 1.91 -3.71
C LEU A 47 9.18 2.73 -2.41
N THR A 48 9.12 2.05 -1.26
CA THR A 48 9.11 2.67 0.07
C THR A 48 10.51 2.93 0.62
N THR A 49 11.55 2.70 -0.17
CA THR A 49 12.96 2.86 0.22
C THR A 49 13.39 1.96 1.38
N PHE A 50 12.65 0.86 1.64
CA PHE A 50 12.96 -0.09 2.69
C PHE A 50 14.14 -1.00 2.29
N ILE A 51 14.24 -1.34 0.99
CA ILE A 51 15.34 -2.06 0.39
C ILE A 51 15.78 -1.37 -0.91
N HIS A 52 17.06 -1.50 -1.26
CA HIS A 52 17.59 -1.06 -2.54
C HIS A 52 17.35 -2.13 -3.61
N PRO A 53 16.95 -1.76 -4.85
CA PRO A 53 16.87 -2.72 -5.95
C PRO A 53 18.26 -3.21 -6.35
N THR A 54 18.34 -4.42 -6.92
CA THR A 54 19.58 -4.96 -7.50
C THR A 54 19.93 -4.25 -8.79
N LYS A 55 18.90 -3.86 -9.61
CA LYS A 55 19.06 -3.07 -10.84
C LYS A 55 17.84 -2.16 -11.02
N GLY A 56 18.03 -1.10 -11.83
CA GLY A 56 17.00 -0.13 -12.11
C GLY A 56 16.76 0.81 -10.95
N THR A 57 15.77 1.67 -11.08
CA THR A 57 15.35 2.60 -10.02
C THR A 57 13.87 2.92 -10.09
N ALA A 58 13.36 3.69 -9.12
CA ALA A 58 12.02 4.25 -9.15
C ALA A 58 12.00 5.70 -8.69
N LEU A 59 11.03 6.45 -9.19
CA LEU A 59 10.68 7.78 -8.73
C LEU A 59 9.37 7.72 -7.97
N VAL A 60 9.32 8.30 -6.79
CA VAL A 60 8.10 8.48 -5.99
C VAL A 60 7.95 9.96 -5.66
N ALA A 61 6.82 10.55 -6.04
CA ALA A 61 6.59 11.99 -5.92
C ALA A 61 7.71 12.85 -6.53
N GLY A 62 8.33 12.37 -7.64
CA GLY A 62 9.43 13.04 -8.33
C GLY A 62 10.82 12.84 -7.72
N HIS A 63 10.95 12.08 -6.62
CA HIS A 63 12.21 11.80 -5.96
C HIS A 63 12.65 10.35 -6.20
N ASP A 64 13.93 10.17 -6.52
CA ASP A 64 14.53 8.84 -6.71
C ASP A 64 14.64 8.10 -5.38
N VAL A 65 14.22 6.82 -5.37
CA VAL A 65 14.19 5.99 -4.15
C VAL A 65 15.58 5.63 -3.63
N ILE A 66 16.61 5.73 -4.46
CA ILE A 66 18.01 5.42 -4.11
C ILE A 66 18.74 6.71 -3.70
N GLU A 67 18.64 7.76 -4.53
CA GLU A 67 19.39 9.00 -4.34
C GLU A 67 18.77 9.92 -3.28
N LYS A 68 17.43 9.92 -3.15
CA LYS A 68 16.67 10.84 -2.27
C LYS A 68 15.67 10.10 -1.36
N PRO A 69 16.11 9.07 -0.60
CA PRO A 69 15.18 8.24 0.18
C PRO A 69 14.47 9.00 1.30
N LEU A 70 15.08 10.05 1.87
CA LEU A 70 14.45 10.85 2.92
C LEU A 70 13.31 11.71 2.39
N GLU A 71 13.47 12.30 1.20
CA GLU A 71 12.43 13.06 0.51
C GLU A 71 11.26 12.17 0.14
N VAL A 72 11.54 10.97 -0.39
CA VAL A 72 10.52 9.95 -0.64
C VAL A 72 9.74 9.65 0.64
N ARG A 73 10.42 9.32 1.74
CA ARG A 73 9.78 8.97 3.02
C ARG A 73 8.96 10.11 3.62
N ARG A 74 9.30 11.37 3.37
CA ARG A 74 8.50 12.53 3.82
C ARG A 74 7.15 12.62 3.12
N LEU A 75 7.08 12.23 1.85
CA LEU A 75 5.90 12.33 0.99
C LEU A 75 5.10 11.03 0.92
N LEU A 76 5.60 9.97 1.54
CA LEU A 76 5.06 8.61 1.46
C LEU A 76 4.49 8.14 2.80
N GLY A 77 3.26 7.61 2.76
CA GLY A 77 2.69 6.78 3.82
C GLY A 77 2.81 5.29 3.45
N TYR A 78 3.24 4.47 4.39
CA TYR A 78 3.39 3.03 4.16
C TYR A 78 2.75 2.20 5.27
N LEU A 79 1.85 1.30 4.87
CA LEU A 79 1.31 0.24 5.69
C LEU A 79 1.87 -1.09 5.18
N PRO A 80 2.82 -1.74 5.87
CA PRO A 80 3.24 -3.09 5.54
C PRO A 80 2.19 -4.12 5.93
N GLU A 81 2.27 -5.33 5.36
CA GLU A 81 1.38 -6.45 5.67
C GLU A 81 1.28 -6.72 7.18
N THR A 82 2.38 -6.64 7.91
CA THR A 82 2.40 -6.66 9.38
C THR A 82 2.84 -5.28 9.88
N PRO A 83 1.91 -4.46 10.41
CA PRO A 83 2.27 -3.14 10.93
C PRO A 83 3.26 -3.24 12.10
N PRO A 84 4.38 -2.50 12.06
CA PRO A 84 5.40 -2.52 13.12
C PRO A 84 4.96 -1.66 14.30
N LEU A 85 3.92 -2.10 15.02
CA LEU A 85 3.40 -1.39 16.17
C LEU A 85 4.22 -1.67 17.43
N TYR A 86 4.45 -0.65 18.25
CA TYR A 86 5.08 -0.80 19.56
C TYR A 86 4.04 -1.31 20.57
N THR A 87 4.10 -2.60 20.87
CA THR A 87 3.10 -3.29 21.71
C THR A 87 3.00 -2.77 23.13
N ASP A 88 4.09 -2.21 23.67
CA ASP A 88 4.17 -1.65 25.03
C ASP A 88 3.62 -0.23 25.12
N MET A 89 3.25 0.38 23.99
CA MET A 89 2.65 1.71 23.95
C MET A 89 1.13 1.63 23.96
N ARG A 90 0.49 2.72 24.40
CA ARG A 90 -0.93 2.96 24.14
C ARG A 90 -1.11 3.48 22.71
N VAL A 91 -2.30 3.29 22.16
CA VAL A 91 -2.60 3.74 20.77
C VAL A 91 -2.39 5.24 20.61
N ASP A 92 -2.87 6.06 21.56
CA ASP A 92 -2.72 7.52 21.49
C ASP A 92 -1.27 8.00 21.60
N ASP A 93 -0.47 7.34 22.42
CA ASP A 93 0.96 7.62 22.57
C ASP A 93 1.73 7.20 21.30
N TYR A 94 1.39 6.05 20.73
CA TYR A 94 1.98 5.57 19.48
C TYR A 94 1.71 6.50 18.31
N ILE A 95 0.45 6.95 18.13
CA ILE A 95 0.10 7.91 17.08
C ILE A 95 0.75 9.26 17.30
N ASP A 96 0.82 9.75 18.56
CA ASP A 96 1.53 10.99 18.88
C ASP A 96 3.03 10.88 18.56
N PHE A 97 3.65 9.78 18.95
CA PHE A 97 5.06 9.50 18.68
C PHE A 97 5.34 9.49 17.17
N THR A 98 4.56 8.73 16.40
CA THR A 98 4.76 8.62 14.94
C THR A 98 4.51 9.95 14.22
N ALA A 99 3.49 10.70 14.61
CA ALA A 99 3.19 12.02 14.07
C ALA A 99 4.33 13.03 14.35
N ARG A 100 4.88 13.03 15.58
CA ARG A 100 6.04 13.87 15.93
C ARG A 100 7.31 13.45 15.19
N ALA A 101 7.55 12.15 15.00
CA ALA A 101 8.66 11.63 14.22
C ALA A 101 8.58 12.08 12.74
N ARG A 102 7.36 12.29 12.24
CA ARG A 102 7.09 12.86 10.90
C ARG A 102 7.12 14.40 10.87
N GLY A 103 7.51 15.05 11.95
CA GLY A 103 7.71 16.51 12.02
C GLY A 103 6.46 17.30 12.39
N LEU A 104 5.33 16.67 12.72
CA LEU A 104 4.15 17.38 13.15
C LEU A 104 4.32 17.99 14.55
N ARG A 105 3.83 19.23 14.74
CA ARG A 105 3.90 19.98 16.01
C ARG A 105 2.65 20.86 16.17
N GLY A 106 2.39 21.31 17.39
CA GLY A 106 1.38 22.30 17.74
C GLY A 106 -0.03 21.95 17.25
N VAL A 107 -0.73 22.90 16.68
CA VAL A 107 -2.11 22.78 16.19
C VAL A 107 -2.21 21.71 15.11
N ARG A 108 -1.29 21.69 14.14
CA ARG A 108 -1.30 20.71 13.06
C ARG A 108 -1.19 19.26 13.59
N LEU A 109 -0.40 19.02 14.62
CA LEU A 109 -0.31 17.70 15.26
C LEU A 109 -1.68 17.27 15.83
N LYS A 110 -2.36 18.18 16.55
CA LYS A 110 -3.67 17.93 17.14
C LYS A 110 -4.69 17.61 16.05
N ASP A 111 -4.83 18.49 15.05
CA ASP A 111 -5.82 18.35 13.98
C ASP A 111 -5.62 17.04 13.21
N ARG A 112 -4.37 16.67 12.91
CA ARG A 112 -4.07 15.41 12.20
C ARG A 112 -4.35 14.18 13.05
N LYS A 113 -4.10 14.23 14.35
CA LYS A 113 -4.46 13.14 15.29
C LYS A 113 -5.98 12.97 15.35
N ASP A 114 -6.71 14.06 15.55
CA ASP A 114 -8.18 14.04 15.62
C ASP A 114 -8.77 13.49 14.30
N TRP A 115 -8.21 13.91 13.17
CA TRP A 115 -8.64 13.43 11.85
C TRP A 115 -8.38 11.92 11.67
N VAL A 116 -7.20 11.39 11.96
CA VAL A 116 -6.92 9.96 11.77
C VAL A 116 -7.71 9.08 12.73
N VAL A 117 -8.02 9.55 13.93
CA VAL A 117 -8.88 8.85 14.88
C VAL A 117 -10.26 8.57 14.26
N GLN A 118 -10.84 9.58 13.64
CA GLN A 118 -12.15 9.46 12.95
C GLN A 118 -12.03 8.64 11.65
N ALA A 119 -11.08 9.01 10.79
CA ALA A 119 -10.90 8.42 9.47
C ALA A 119 -10.62 6.91 9.54
N CYS A 120 -9.81 6.47 10.51
CA CYS A 120 -9.48 5.05 10.69
C CYS A 120 -10.40 4.32 11.67
N GLY A 121 -11.36 5.01 12.32
CA GLY A 121 -12.29 4.43 13.26
C GLY A 121 -11.61 3.81 14.49
N ILE A 122 -10.55 4.46 15.02
CA ILE A 122 -9.77 3.97 16.15
C ILE A 122 -10.15 4.61 17.50
N ALA A 123 -11.19 5.44 17.52
CA ALA A 123 -11.68 6.08 18.75
C ALA A 123 -11.97 5.08 19.88
N PRO A 124 -12.62 3.91 19.64
CA PRO A 124 -12.91 2.94 20.72
C PRO A 124 -11.67 2.41 21.44
N VAL A 125 -10.52 2.36 20.75
CA VAL A 125 -9.28 1.79 21.29
C VAL A 125 -8.21 2.86 21.61
N TRP A 126 -8.57 4.14 21.51
CA TRP A 126 -7.63 5.26 21.61
C TRP A 126 -6.76 5.25 22.85
N LYS A 127 -7.33 4.81 23.98
CA LYS A 127 -6.66 4.77 25.29
C LYS A 127 -6.17 3.36 25.69
N HIS A 128 -6.35 2.36 24.86
CA HIS A 128 -5.93 0.99 25.12
C HIS A 128 -4.45 0.77 24.75
N GLY A 129 -3.84 -0.22 25.39
CA GLY A 129 -2.53 -0.75 24.99
C GLY A 129 -2.61 -1.42 23.63
N VAL A 130 -1.57 -1.25 22.80
CA VAL A 130 -1.50 -1.89 21.48
C VAL A 130 -1.59 -3.42 21.59
N HIS A 131 -1.06 -4.01 22.67
CA HIS A 131 -1.17 -5.46 22.92
C HIS A 131 -2.59 -5.93 23.25
N GLU A 132 -3.47 -5.05 23.74
CA GLU A 132 -4.84 -5.38 24.17
C GLU A 132 -5.85 -5.37 23.04
N ILE A 133 -5.53 -4.75 21.90
CA ILE A 133 -6.47 -4.57 20.79
C ILE A 133 -6.42 -5.71 19.78
N SER A 134 -7.58 -5.97 19.12
CA SER A 134 -7.71 -6.99 18.07
C SER A 134 -6.80 -6.74 16.88
N LEU A 135 -6.57 -7.78 16.07
CA LEU A 135 -5.80 -7.67 14.81
C LEU A 135 -6.37 -6.59 13.88
N GLY A 136 -7.70 -6.52 13.77
CA GLY A 136 -8.39 -5.51 12.96
C GLY A 136 -8.09 -4.09 13.44
N PHE A 137 -8.13 -3.84 14.75
CA PHE A 137 -7.76 -2.54 15.28
C PHE A 137 -6.26 -2.26 15.13
N ARG A 138 -5.37 -3.26 15.29
CA ARG A 138 -3.94 -3.08 14.99
C ARG A 138 -3.71 -2.64 13.55
N ARG A 139 -4.44 -3.22 12.61
CA ARG A 139 -4.38 -2.84 11.18
C ARG A 139 -4.83 -1.39 10.97
N ARG A 140 -5.94 -0.97 11.59
CA ARG A 140 -6.44 0.41 11.54
C ARG A 140 -5.48 1.41 12.18
N VAL A 141 -4.83 1.06 13.29
CA VAL A 141 -3.77 1.87 13.92
C VAL A 141 -2.55 1.98 13.00
N GLY A 142 -2.17 0.88 12.33
CA GLY A 142 -1.12 0.88 11.30
C GLY A 142 -1.46 1.78 10.10
N LEU A 143 -2.72 1.79 9.68
CA LEU A 143 -3.20 2.70 8.64
C LEU A 143 -3.16 4.16 9.10
N ALA A 144 -3.62 4.43 10.33
CA ALA A 144 -3.57 5.77 10.92
C ALA A 144 -2.14 6.33 10.97
N GLN A 145 -1.16 5.52 11.41
CA GLN A 145 0.25 5.93 11.42
C GLN A 145 0.80 6.18 10.00
N ALA A 146 0.35 5.43 9.00
CA ALA A 146 0.78 5.62 7.62
C ALA A 146 0.30 6.96 7.02
N ILE A 147 -0.86 7.47 7.46
CA ILE A 147 -1.50 8.66 6.87
C ILE A 147 -1.53 9.90 7.76
N VAL A 148 -1.05 9.80 9.02
CA VAL A 148 -1.12 10.92 9.99
C VAL A 148 -0.40 12.18 9.50
N HIS A 149 0.71 12.03 8.80
CA HIS A 149 1.53 13.16 8.32
C HIS A 149 1.05 13.76 6.99
N ASP A 150 -0.11 13.30 6.48
CA ASP A 150 -0.72 13.78 5.25
C ASP A 150 0.12 13.56 3.98
N PRO A 151 0.57 12.32 3.71
CA PRO A 151 1.43 12.03 2.56
C PRO A 151 0.70 12.25 1.23
N SER A 152 1.44 12.53 0.16
CA SER A 152 0.91 12.62 -1.20
C SER A 152 0.78 11.27 -1.89
N VAL A 153 1.59 10.29 -1.48
CA VAL A 153 1.57 8.91 -1.94
C VAL A 153 1.32 7.96 -0.78
N ILE A 154 0.45 6.99 -0.95
CA ILE A 154 0.14 5.98 0.05
C ILE A 154 0.36 4.60 -0.56
N ILE A 155 1.18 3.78 0.09
CA ILE A 155 1.44 2.39 -0.29
C ILE A 155 0.92 1.48 0.81
N LEU A 156 0.05 0.53 0.45
CA LEU A 156 -0.64 -0.36 1.38
C LEU A 156 -0.40 -1.82 0.96
N ASP A 157 0.28 -2.58 1.80
CA ASP A 157 0.54 -4.00 1.55
C ASP A 157 -0.53 -4.85 2.26
N GLU A 158 -1.40 -5.49 1.46
CA GLU A 158 -2.53 -6.31 1.92
C GLU A 158 -3.41 -5.60 2.98
N PRO A 159 -3.97 -4.40 2.71
CA PRO A 159 -4.60 -3.55 3.73
C PRO A 159 -5.84 -4.15 4.39
N THR A 160 -6.49 -5.11 3.76
CA THR A 160 -7.73 -5.76 4.20
C THR A 160 -7.52 -7.15 4.80
N SER A 161 -6.30 -7.67 4.75
CA SER A 161 -5.98 -9.02 5.26
C SER A 161 -6.30 -9.15 6.76
N GLY A 162 -7.05 -10.18 7.11
CA GLY A 162 -7.43 -10.45 8.50
C GLY A 162 -8.51 -9.54 9.09
N LEU A 163 -9.20 -8.75 8.26
CA LEU A 163 -10.33 -7.92 8.64
C LEU A 163 -11.66 -8.67 8.42
N ASP A 164 -12.69 -8.37 9.22
CA ASP A 164 -14.05 -8.80 8.96
C ASP A 164 -14.69 -7.99 7.81
N PRO A 165 -15.82 -8.48 7.22
CA PRO A 165 -16.43 -7.82 6.06
C PRO A 165 -16.82 -6.37 6.28
N LEU A 166 -17.28 -5.98 7.47
CA LEU A 166 -17.63 -4.58 7.77
C LEU A 166 -16.39 -3.69 7.84
N GLN A 167 -15.30 -4.21 8.39
CA GLN A 167 -14.04 -3.50 8.45
C GLN A 167 -13.43 -3.33 7.05
N ILE A 168 -13.55 -4.34 6.18
CA ILE A 168 -13.11 -4.26 4.77
C ILE A 168 -13.83 -3.13 4.04
N ILE A 169 -15.15 -3.01 4.20
CA ILE A 169 -15.94 -1.93 3.61
C ILE A 169 -15.40 -0.57 4.08
N GLY A 170 -15.19 -0.38 5.38
CA GLY A 170 -14.68 0.89 5.92
C GLY A 170 -13.28 1.24 5.41
N VAL A 171 -12.38 0.26 5.26
CA VAL A 171 -11.04 0.49 4.68
C VAL A 171 -11.13 0.86 3.20
N ARG A 172 -12.01 0.22 2.42
CA ARG A 172 -12.23 0.55 1.01
C ARG A 172 -12.79 1.98 0.83
N GLU A 173 -13.74 2.37 1.64
CA GLU A 173 -14.28 3.73 1.64
C GLU A 173 -13.20 4.76 1.98
N LEU A 174 -12.39 4.49 3.00
CA LEU A 174 -11.27 5.35 3.35
C LEU A 174 -10.26 5.48 2.19
N ILE A 175 -9.90 4.39 1.53
CA ILE A 175 -9.02 4.40 0.35
C ILE A 175 -9.61 5.26 -0.77
N LYS A 176 -10.90 5.08 -1.09
CA LYS A 176 -11.60 5.89 -2.09
C LYS A 176 -11.63 7.39 -1.73
N ASN A 177 -11.88 7.72 -0.48
CA ASN A 177 -11.88 9.11 -0.01
C ASN A 177 -10.49 9.74 -0.10
N LEU A 178 -9.46 9.00 0.29
CA LEU A 178 -8.06 9.46 0.21
C LEU A 178 -7.61 9.68 -1.24
N SER A 179 -8.08 8.87 -2.19
CA SER A 179 -7.68 8.99 -3.60
C SER A 179 -8.11 10.28 -4.28
N GLN A 180 -9.09 10.99 -3.73
CA GLN A 180 -9.50 12.30 -4.23
C GLN A 180 -8.34 13.31 -4.27
N THR A 181 -7.37 13.15 -3.38
CA THR A 181 -6.22 14.06 -3.25
C THR A 181 -4.87 13.35 -3.24
N LYS A 182 -4.84 12.03 -3.12
CA LYS A 182 -3.63 11.21 -2.95
C LYS A 182 -3.52 10.17 -4.07
N THR A 183 -2.30 9.73 -4.33
CA THR A 183 -2.04 8.56 -5.19
C THR A 183 -1.89 7.34 -4.30
N ILE A 184 -2.64 6.28 -4.59
CA ILE A 184 -2.68 5.08 -3.75
C ILE A 184 -2.23 3.87 -4.56
N LEU A 185 -1.29 3.13 -4.02
CA LEU A 185 -0.87 1.83 -4.51
C LEU A 185 -1.13 0.81 -3.42
N PHE A 186 -1.86 -0.26 -3.73
CA PHE A 186 -2.05 -1.33 -2.76
C PHE A 186 -1.81 -2.70 -3.38
N SER A 187 -1.43 -3.67 -2.56
CA SER A 187 -1.36 -5.07 -2.95
C SER A 187 -2.55 -5.85 -2.42
N THR A 188 -2.94 -6.86 -3.15
CA THR A 188 -3.85 -7.90 -2.67
C THR A 188 -3.66 -9.18 -3.49
N HIS A 189 -4.06 -10.31 -2.92
CA HIS A 189 -4.20 -11.57 -3.63
C HIS A 189 -5.68 -11.88 -3.93
N ILE A 190 -6.62 -11.00 -3.54
CA ILE A 190 -8.06 -11.16 -3.69
C ILE A 190 -8.55 -10.31 -4.85
N LEU A 191 -8.97 -10.98 -5.93
CA LEU A 191 -9.38 -10.34 -7.19
C LEU A 191 -10.55 -9.37 -6.99
N GLN A 192 -11.57 -9.78 -6.23
CA GLN A 192 -12.77 -8.98 -5.97
C GLN A 192 -12.43 -7.69 -5.17
N GLU A 193 -11.43 -7.73 -4.30
CA GLU A 193 -10.97 -6.54 -3.60
C GLU A 193 -10.28 -5.57 -4.54
N ALA A 194 -9.38 -6.09 -5.36
CA ALA A 194 -8.69 -5.28 -6.35
C ALA A 194 -9.66 -4.61 -7.31
N ALA A 195 -10.62 -5.37 -7.85
CA ALA A 195 -11.62 -4.87 -8.80
C ALA A 195 -12.57 -3.82 -8.20
N ALA A 196 -12.87 -3.91 -6.90
CA ALA A 196 -13.86 -3.03 -6.25
C ALA A 196 -13.40 -1.57 -6.09
N ILE A 197 -12.10 -1.31 -6.06
CA ILE A 197 -11.57 0.03 -5.73
C ILE A 197 -10.52 0.56 -6.70
N SER A 198 -9.92 -0.27 -7.56
CA SER A 198 -8.82 0.16 -8.44
C SER A 198 -9.31 0.86 -9.70
N ASP A 199 -8.64 1.94 -10.06
CA ASP A 199 -8.74 2.55 -11.39
C ASP A 199 -7.96 1.71 -12.42
N GLN A 200 -6.82 1.14 -11.99
CA GLN A 200 -5.99 0.23 -12.77
C GLN A 200 -5.48 -0.93 -11.92
N LEU A 201 -5.36 -2.07 -12.55
CA LEU A 201 -4.76 -3.28 -11.98
C LEU A 201 -3.47 -3.64 -12.70
N PHE A 202 -2.48 -4.06 -11.95
CA PHE A 202 -1.26 -4.70 -12.42
C PHE A 202 -1.26 -6.14 -11.91
N ILE A 203 -1.30 -7.10 -12.81
CA ILE A 203 -1.24 -8.52 -12.47
C ILE A 203 0.21 -8.94 -12.46
N LEU A 204 0.70 -9.31 -11.26
CA LEU A 204 2.07 -9.78 -11.06
C LEU A 204 2.10 -11.32 -11.05
N ASN A 205 3.05 -11.88 -11.77
CA ASN A 205 3.36 -13.30 -11.74
C ASN A 205 4.88 -13.49 -11.78
N SER A 206 5.44 -14.29 -10.86
CA SER A 206 6.86 -14.67 -10.85
C SER A 206 7.81 -13.46 -11.00
N GLY A 207 7.52 -12.37 -10.29
CA GLY A 207 8.32 -11.14 -10.28
C GLY A 207 8.12 -10.22 -11.48
N ARG A 208 7.24 -10.53 -12.43
CA ARG A 208 6.98 -9.74 -13.63
C ARG A 208 5.55 -9.21 -13.67
N VAL A 209 5.32 -8.14 -14.42
CA VAL A 209 3.98 -7.66 -14.75
C VAL A 209 3.45 -8.48 -15.94
N ALA A 210 2.54 -9.41 -15.67
CA ALA A 210 1.93 -10.26 -16.67
C ALA A 210 0.87 -9.51 -17.50
N ALA A 211 0.12 -8.60 -16.88
CA ALA A 211 -0.88 -7.75 -17.54
C ALA A 211 -1.13 -6.47 -16.72
N ARG A 212 -1.62 -5.43 -17.40
CA ARG A 212 -2.07 -4.19 -16.76
C ARG A 212 -3.22 -3.57 -17.53
N GLY A 213 -4.10 -2.88 -16.85
CA GLY A 213 -5.24 -2.15 -17.43
C GLY A 213 -6.33 -1.88 -16.41
N THR A 214 -7.42 -1.30 -16.84
CA THR A 214 -8.66 -1.23 -16.08
C THR A 214 -9.28 -2.62 -15.93
N VAL A 215 -10.21 -2.79 -14.99
CA VAL A 215 -10.94 -4.06 -14.82
C VAL A 215 -11.59 -4.51 -16.12
N ALA A 216 -12.22 -3.58 -16.86
CA ALA A 216 -12.87 -3.87 -18.13
C ALA A 216 -11.90 -4.30 -19.24
N GLU A 217 -10.74 -3.63 -19.35
CA GLU A 217 -9.69 -3.99 -20.31
C GLU A 217 -9.09 -5.37 -20.00
N LEU A 218 -8.86 -5.68 -18.72
CA LEU A 218 -8.30 -6.97 -18.31
C LEU A 218 -9.28 -8.12 -18.49
N GLN A 219 -10.57 -7.90 -18.24
CA GLN A 219 -11.61 -8.88 -18.52
C GLN A 219 -11.75 -9.15 -20.01
N GLY A 220 -11.70 -8.10 -20.85
CA GLY A 220 -11.77 -8.21 -22.30
C GLY A 220 -13.00 -8.96 -22.77
N LYS A 221 -12.79 -10.09 -23.52
CA LYS A 221 -13.85 -10.96 -24.03
C LYS A 221 -14.15 -12.17 -23.15
N GLU A 222 -13.45 -12.31 -22.02
CA GLU A 222 -13.67 -13.43 -21.10
C GLU A 222 -15.01 -13.28 -20.35
N PRO A 223 -15.68 -14.39 -20.00
CA PRO A 223 -16.99 -14.35 -19.38
C PRO A 223 -16.98 -13.73 -17.98
N SER A 224 -15.83 -13.74 -17.29
CA SER A 224 -15.65 -13.10 -16.00
C SER A 224 -14.21 -12.61 -15.80
N LEU A 225 -14.00 -11.76 -14.81
CA LEU A 225 -12.66 -11.30 -14.44
C LEU A 225 -11.79 -12.45 -13.93
N GLU A 226 -12.39 -13.44 -13.24
CA GLU A 226 -11.70 -14.65 -12.78
C GLU A 226 -11.18 -15.49 -13.95
N ALA A 227 -12.01 -15.65 -15.01
CA ALA A 227 -11.60 -16.37 -16.21
C ALA A 227 -10.44 -15.66 -16.92
N ALA A 228 -10.51 -14.34 -17.03
CA ALA A 228 -9.43 -13.52 -17.59
C ALA A 228 -8.13 -13.65 -16.77
N PHE A 229 -8.24 -13.58 -15.45
CA PHE A 229 -7.11 -13.76 -14.54
C PHE A 229 -6.44 -15.12 -14.75
N LEU A 230 -7.21 -16.20 -14.78
CA LEU A 230 -6.69 -17.55 -15.03
C LEU A 230 -6.02 -17.66 -16.41
N ALA A 231 -6.61 -17.05 -17.46
CA ALA A 231 -6.04 -17.04 -18.80
C ALA A 231 -4.68 -16.29 -18.84
N ILE A 232 -4.55 -15.16 -18.13
CA ILE A 232 -3.31 -14.39 -18.02
C ILE A 232 -2.21 -15.25 -17.36
N PHE A 233 -2.53 -15.97 -16.28
CA PHE A 233 -1.56 -16.82 -15.60
C PHE A 233 -1.12 -18.01 -16.44
N ARG A 234 -2.02 -18.64 -17.19
CA ARG A 234 -1.68 -19.76 -18.11
C ARG A 234 -0.76 -19.34 -19.26
N ARG A 235 -0.86 -18.09 -19.71
CA ARG A 235 0.00 -17.55 -20.78
C ARG A 235 1.38 -17.11 -20.27
N ALA A 236 1.49 -16.81 -18.98
CA ALA A 236 2.72 -16.34 -18.34
C ALA A 236 3.51 -17.44 -17.64
N ALA A 237 3.02 -18.70 -17.63
CA ALA A 237 3.70 -19.88 -17.13
C ALA A 237 4.51 -20.54 -18.25
#